data_62fe30b020b97eb7aae0b8ae60618ca3
#
_entry.id   62fe30b020b97eb7aae0b8ae60618ca3
#
_cell.length_a   1.000
_cell.length_b   1.000
_cell.length_c   1.000
_cell.angle_alpha   90.00
_cell.angle_beta   90.00
_cell.angle_gamma   90.00
#
_symmetry.space_group_name_H-M   'P 1'
#
loop_
_entity.id
_entity.type
_entity.pdbx_description
1 polymer ?
#
loop_
_entity_poly.entity_id
_entity_poly.type
_entity_poly.pdbx_seq_one_letter_code
_entity_poly.pdbx_strand_id
1 'polypeptide(L)'
;MSAAEPKTPAQSAVETRYLVMPNHANPYGTVFGGIIMEWIDMVASMAAQRHCGMDVVTASIDSLAFEKPVHIGDHIVLMASVNYVGKTSMEVGVKVVVENPTLGTKDIATRAYLTFVVIDKEHRPIAAPPLRPETEDEKRRWGNAALRVKARKQLRGQVKNAAHSDNRQD
;
A
#
# COMPACT_ATOMS: atom_id res chain seq x y z
N MET A 1 2.03 -29.27 -7.06
CA MET A 1 1.63 -28.24 -6.07
C MET A 1 0.24 -27.76 -6.48
N SER A 2 -0.78 -27.93 -5.63
CA SER A 2 -2.13 -27.42 -5.90
C SER A 2 -2.07 -25.92 -6.12
N ALA A 3 -2.76 -25.41 -7.15
CA ALA A 3 -2.88 -23.97 -7.34
C ALA A 3 -3.52 -23.37 -6.06
N ALA A 4 -2.92 -22.31 -5.52
CA ALA A 4 -3.46 -21.66 -4.34
C ALA A 4 -4.87 -21.14 -4.66
N GLU A 5 -5.82 -21.36 -3.74
CA GLU A 5 -7.20 -20.90 -3.92
C GLU A 5 -7.27 -19.36 -4.00
N PRO A 6 -8.08 -18.83 -4.93
CA PRO A 6 -8.30 -17.38 -5.01
C PRO A 6 -8.89 -16.83 -3.70
N LYS A 7 -8.33 -15.73 -3.20
CA LYS A 7 -8.87 -15.02 -2.02
C LYS A 7 -9.55 -13.72 -2.44
N THR A 8 -10.56 -13.30 -1.67
CA THR A 8 -11.20 -12.00 -1.88
C THR A 8 -10.39 -10.87 -1.23
N PRO A 9 -10.52 -9.61 -1.69
CA PRO A 9 -9.95 -8.46 -0.99
C PRO A 9 -10.35 -8.39 0.49
N ALA A 10 -11.60 -8.72 0.82
CA ALA A 10 -12.10 -8.75 2.19
C ALA A 10 -11.32 -9.72 3.09
N GLN A 11 -10.90 -10.88 2.57
CA GLN A 11 -10.10 -11.85 3.32
C GLN A 11 -8.68 -11.36 3.63
N SER A 12 -8.16 -10.38 2.88
CA SER A 12 -6.88 -9.74 3.15
C SER A 12 -6.98 -8.48 4.02
N ALA A 13 -8.19 -7.99 4.27
CA ALA A 13 -8.41 -6.71 4.93
C ALA A 13 -7.82 -6.67 6.35
N VAL A 14 -7.11 -5.58 6.63
CA VAL A 14 -6.50 -5.26 7.94
C VAL A 14 -6.90 -3.85 8.31
N GLU A 15 -7.27 -3.65 9.58
CA GLU A 15 -7.45 -2.34 10.18
C GLU A 15 -6.57 -2.22 11.42
N THR A 16 -5.87 -1.09 11.55
CA THR A 16 -5.11 -0.74 12.76
C THR A 16 -5.44 0.67 13.20
N ARG A 17 -5.25 0.95 14.48
CA ARG A 17 -5.50 2.27 15.08
C ARG A 17 -4.32 2.68 15.93
N TYR A 18 -3.92 3.95 15.82
CA TYR A 18 -2.87 4.55 16.64
C TYR A 18 -3.38 5.84 17.28
N LEU A 19 -3.04 6.04 18.54
CA LEU A 19 -3.10 7.35 19.17
C LEU A 19 -1.82 8.11 18.83
N VAL A 20 -1.97 9.34 18.36
CA VAL A 20 -0.82 10.19 18.06
C VAL A 20 -0.21 10.74 19.34
N MET A 21 1.02 10.32 19.63
CA MET A 21 1.77 10.71 20.82
C MET A 21 2.76 11.83 20.53
N PRO A 22 3.24 12.58 21.54
CA PRO A 22 4.20 13.67 21.35
C PRO A 22 5.49 13.26 20.62
N ASN A 23 5.97 12.04 20.80
CA ASN A 23 7.16 11.52 20.12
C ASN A 23 6.97 11.25 18.62
N HIS A 24 5.73 11.29 18.12
CA HIS A 24 5.42 11.17 16.69
C HIS A 24 5.41 12.54 15.99
N ALA A 25 5.45 13.65 16.75
CA ALA A 25 5.24 14.99 16.23
C ALA A 25 6.56 15.69 15.86
N ASN A 26 6.47 16.50 14.83
CA ASN A 26 7.48 17.46 14.44
C ASN A 26 7.37 18.75 15.28
N PRO A 27 8.32 19.72 15.15
CA PRO A 27 8.26 20.98 15.90
C PRO A 27 7.01 21.84 15.67
N TYR A 28 6.23 21.56 14.63
CA TYR A 28 4.97 22.25 14.32
C TYR A 28 3.75 21.61 14.98
N GLY A 29 3.93 20.55 15.79
CA GLY A 29 2.85 19.85 16.47
C GLY A 29 2.04 18.90 15.58
N THR A 30 2.52 18.62 14.37
CA THR A 30 1.93 17.63 13.47
C THR A 30 2.82 16.39 13.35
N VAL A 31 2.23 15.25 12.99
CA VAL A 31 2.97 13.99 12.83
C VAL A 31 3.97 14.11 11.68
N PHE A 32 5.18 13.59 11.89
CA PHE A 32 6.13 13.41 10.79
C PHE A 32 5.54 12.51 9.70
N GLY A 33 5.62 12.94 8.44
CA GLY A 33 5.16 12.14 7.31
C GLY A 33 5.81 10.75 7.24
N GLY A 34 7.07 10.63 7.66
CA GLY A 34 7.78 9.36 7.76
C GLY A 34 7.14 8.38 8.73
N ILE A 35 6.60 8.85 9.86
CA ILE A 35 5.86 8.00 10.82
C ILE A 35 4.57 7.46 10.19
N ILE A 36 3.84 8.29 9.46
CA ILE A 36 2.63 7.84 8.76
C ILE A 36 3.01 6.82 7.67
N MET A 37 4.10 7.04 6.94
CA MET A 37 4.60 6.09 5.93
C MET A 37 5.01 4.75 6.54
N GLU A 38 5.68 4.75 7.70
CA GLU A 38 6.00 3.54 8.45
C GLU A 38 4.73 2.75 8.82
N TRP A 39 3.72 3.41 9.37
CA TRP A 39 2.46 2.75 9.71
C TRP A 39 1.72 2.23 8.48
N ILE A 40 1.76 2.98 7.36
CA ILE A 40 1.20 2.54 6.08
C ILE A 40 1.90 1.27 5.59
N ASP A 41 3.23 1.23 5.61
CA ASP A 41 3.99 0.07 5.15
C ASP A 41 3.72 -1.17 6.02
N MET A 42 3.70 -1.01 7.34
CA MET A 42 3.38 -2.08 8.27
C MET A 42 1.98 -2.67 8.02
N VAL A 43 0.93 -1.84 7.95
CA VAL A 43 -0.42 -2.36 7.77
C VAL A 43 -0.63 -2.96 6.38
N ALA A 44 0.04 -2.41 5.36
CA ALA A 44 0.01 -2.94 4.01
C ALA A 44 0.71 -4.32 3.92
N SER A 45 1.86 -4.48 4.60
CA SER A 45 2.56 -5.77 4.66
C SER A 45 1.72 -6.85 5.35
N MET A 46 1.02 -6.50 6.43
CA MET A 46 0.08 -7.43 7.10
C MET A 46 -1.04 -7.88 6.15
N ALA A 47 -1.60 -6.96 5.35
CA ALA A 47 -2.64 -7.31 4.37
C ALA A 47 -2.07 -8.21 3.26
N ALA A 48 -0.87 -7.93 2.76
CA ALA A 48 -0.19 -8.74 1.76
C ALA A 48 0.10 -10.16 2.29
N GLN A 49 0.66 -10.28 3.49
CA GLN A 49 0.94 -11.57 4.14
C GLN A 49 -0.34 -12.37 4.42
N ARG A 50 -1.41 -11.71 4.89
CA ARG A 50 -2.72 -12.35 5.10
C ARG A 50 -3.29 -12.92 3.80
N HIS A 51 -3.06 -12.24 2.68
CA HIS A 51 -3.48 -12.72 1.37
C HIS A 51 -2.66 -13.92 0.93
N CYS A 52 -1.34 -13.84 0.92
CA CYS A 52 -0.50 -14.91 0.34
C CYS A 52 -0.13 -16.02 1.33
N GLY A 53 -0.10 -15.76 2.64
CA GLY A 53 0.38 -16.72 3.64
C GLY A 53 1.88 -17.00 3.55
N MET A 54 2.65 -16.08 2.95
CA MET A 54 4.08 -16.21 2.67
C MET A 54 4.80 -14.90 2.98
N ASP A 55 6.13 -14.92 2.92
CA ASP A 55 6.93 -13.73 3.10
C ASP A 55 6.78 -12.76 1.92
N VAL A 56 6.78 -11.47 2.23
CA VAL A 56 6.65 -10.40 1.25
C VAL A 56 7.68 -9.31 1.51
N VAL A 57 8.08 -8.62 0.45
CA VAL A 57 8.92 -7.43 0.55
C VAL A 57 8.27 -6.26 -0.17
N THR A 58 8.40 -5.07 0.41
CA THR A 58 7.95 -3.82 -0.21
C THR A 58 8.84 -3.50 -1.39
N ALA A 59 8.28 -3.46 -2.58
CA ALA A 59 9.01 -3.20 -3.83
C ALA A 59 8.89 -1.74 -4.28
N SER A 60 7.76 -1.10 -4.00
CA SER A 60 7.56 0.34 -4.28
C SER A 60 6.37 0.89 -3.50
N ILE A 61 6.44 2.17 -3.21
CA ILE A 61 5.34 3.00 -2.74
C ILE A 61 5.07 4.02 -3.85
N ASP A 62 3.81 4.20 -4.23
CA ASP A 62 3.42 5.24 -5.19
C ASP A 62 3.55 6.63 -4.55
N SER A 63 3.41 7.68 -5.36
CA SER A 63 3.38 9.05 -4.83
C SER A 63 2.32 9.18 -3.74
N LEU A 64 2.70 9.76 -2.61
CA LEU A 64 1.85 9.99 -1.45
C LEU A 64 1.63 11.49 -1.27
N ALA A 65 0.38 11.91 -1.21
CA ALA A 65 0.00 13.27 -0.88
C ALA A 65 -0.74 13.29 0.47
N PHE A 66 -0.33 14.13 1.38
CA PHE A 66 -1.03 14.37 2.65
C PHE A 66 -2.07 15.47 2.44
N GLU A 67 -3.35 15.11 2.52
CA GLU A 67 -4.48 16.02 2.28
C GLU A 67 -4.86 16.78 3.55
N LYS A 68 -4.57 16.23 4.72
CA LYS A 68 -4.88 16.78 6.03
C LYS A 68 -3.71 16.62 7.00
N PRO A 69 -3.41 17.63 7.84
CA PRO A 69 -2.46 17.47 8.93
C PRO A 69 -3.03 16.54 9.99
N VAL A 70 -2.14 15.87 10.71
CA VAL A 70 -2.48 14.99 11.84
C VAL A 70 -1.78 15.55 13.07
N HIS A 71 -2.51 15.76 14.17
CA HIS A 71 -2.02 16.40 15.37
C HIS A 71 -1.85 15.44 16.54
N ILE A 72 -1.08 15.84 17.54
CA ILE A 72 -0.98 15.10 18.80
C ILE A 72 -2.38 14.98 19.42
N GLY A 73 -2.74 13.78 19.87
CA GLY A 73 -4.06 13.47 20.44
C GLY A 73 -5.09 13.00 19.41
N ASP A 74 -4.84 13.16 18.11
CA ASP A 74 -5.70 12.55 17.08
C ASP A 74 -5.56 11.02 17.08
N HIS A 75 -6.59 10.35 16.60
CA HIS A 75 -6.55 8.92 16.32
C HIS A 75 -6.36 8.71 14.82
N ILE A 76 -5.41 7.88 14.45
CA ILE A 76 -5.21 7.43 13.06
C ILE A 76 -5.79 6.04 12.91
N VAL A 77 -6.64 5.87 11.89
CA VAL A 77 -7.18 4.58 11.46
C VAL A 77 -6.61 4.25 10.08
N LEU A 78 -5.90 3.14 9.98
CA LEU A 78 -5.35 2.64 8.72
C LEU A 78 -6.12 1.39 8.30
N MET A 79 -6.67 1.42 7.11
CA MET A 79 -7.41 0.29 6.51
C MET A 79 -6.70 -0.15 5.24
N ALA A 80 -6.21 -1.37 5.22
CA ALA A 80 -5.48 -1.96 4.10
C ALA A 80 -6.20 -3.17 3.52
N SER A 81 -6.11 -3.37 2.21
CA SER A 81 -6.53 -4.60 1.53
C SER A 81 -5.78 -4.77 0.21
N VAL A 82 -5.63 -6.01 -0.26
CA VAL A 82 -5.08 -6.29 -1.58
C VAL A 82 -6.09 -5.87 -2.65
N ASN A 83 -5.67 -5.00 -3.57
CA ASN A 83 -6.48 -4.50 -4.67
C ASN A 83 -6.24 -5.24 -5.99
N TYR A 84 -5.01 -5.73 -6.20
CA TYR A 84 -4.61 -6.38 -7.44
C TYR A 84 -3.48 -7.38 -7.19
N VAL A 85 -3.50 -8.48 -7.94
CA VAL A 85 -2.44 -9.50 -7.93
C VAL A 85 -1.95 -9.70 -9.35
N GLY A 86 -0.62 -9.59 -9.54
CA GLY A 86 0.09 -9.96 -10.76
C GLY A 86 0.65 -11.38 -10.68
N LYS A 87 1.77 -11.65 -11.37
CA LYS A 87 2.41 -12.96 -11.33
C LYS A 87 3.07 -13.25 -9.97
N THR A 88 3.92 -12.33 -9.51
CA THR A 88 4.70 -12.47 -8.26
C THR A 88 4.50 -11.29 -7.31
N SER A 89 3.69 -10.33 -7.70
CA SER A 89 3.49 -9.07 -6.95
C SER A 89 2.03 -8.78 -6.72
N MET A 90 1.78 -8.04 -5.65
CA MET A 90 0.44 -7.57 -5.25
C MET A 90 0.47 -6.06 -5.06
N GLU A 91 -0.62 -5.37 -5.46
CA GLU A 91 -0.86 -4.00 -5.05
C GLU A 91 -1.78 -4.00 -3.82
N VAL A 92 -1.32 -3.38 -2.75
CA VAL A 92 -2.11 -3.13 -1.54
C VAL A 92 -2.50 -1.66 -1.50
N GLY A 93 -3.79 -1.39 -1.31
CA GLY A 93 -4.28 -0.04 -1.04
C GLY A 93 -4.45 0.19 0.45
N VAL A 94 -4.02 1.36 0.92
CA VAL A 94 -4.19 1.80 2.31
C VAL A 94 -4.97 3.10 2.32
N LYS A 95 -6.04 3.16 3.10
CA LYS A 95 -6.79 4.38 3.41
C LYS A 95 -6.43 4.80 4.83
N VAL A 96 -5.99 6.03 5.00
CA VAL A 96 -5.65 6.62 6.28
C VAL A 96 -6.71 7.66 6.64
N VAL A 97 -7.38 7.45 7.76
CA VAL A 97 -8.38 8.36 8.32
C VAL A 97 -7.83 8.94 9.61
N VAL A 98 -7.95 10.25 9.77
CA VAL A 98 -7.71 10.93 11.03
C VAL A 98 -9.04 11.21 11.73
N GLU A 99 -9.12 10.84 13.00
CA GLU A 99 -10.26 11.13 13.87
C GLU A 99 -9.79 12.08 14.97
N ASN A 100 -10.43 13.24 15.09
CA ASN A 100 -10.26 14.11 16.25
C ASN A 100 -11.35 13.78 17.27
N PRO A 101 -11.00 13.11 18.39
CA PRO A 101 -12.01 12.67 19.37
C PRO A 101 -12.68 13.82 20.11
N THR A 102 -12.00 14.96 20.26
CA THR A 102 -12.53 16.14 20.96
C THR A 102 -13.56 16.86 20.11
N LEU A 103 -13.33 16.96 18.80
CA LEU A 103 -14.23 17.63 17.86
C LEU A 103 -15.25 16.69 17.24
N GLY A 104 -15.08 15.37 17.40
CA GLY A 104 -15.92 14.35 16.78
C GLY A 104 -15.79 14.29 15.26
N THR A 105 -14.71 14.81 14.67
CA THR A 105 -14.51 14.85 13.23
C THR A 105 -13.72 13.66 12.73
N LYS A 106 -14.00 13.26 11.48
CA LYS A 106 -13.28 12.19 10.76
C LYS A 106 -12.99 12.67 9.34
N ASP A 107 -11.71 12.71 8.99
CA ASP A 107 -11.24 13.11 7.68
C ASP A 107 -10.30 12.05 7.07
N ILE A 108 -10.28 11.97 5.74
CA ILE A 108 -9.26 11.17 5.06
C ILE A 108 -7.98 12.01 5.02
N ALA A 109 -6.92 11.50 5.67
CA ALA A 109 -5.63 12.16 5.68
C ALA A 109 -4.84 11.86 4.40
N THR A 110 -4.91 10.61 3.92
CA THR A 110 -4.25 10.20 2.67
C THR A 110 -4.75 8.83 2.20
N ARG A 111 -4.40 8.49 0.95
CA ARG A 111 -4.47 7.14 0.40
C ARG A 111 -3.13 6.76 -0.20
N ALA A 112 -2.69 5.56 0.09
CA ALA A 112 -1.43 5.03 -0.41
C ALA A 112 -1.66 3.73 -1.19
N TYR A 113 -0.76 3.48 -2.15
CA TYR A 113 -0.72 2.23 -2.90
C TYR A 113 0.71 1.72 -2.89
N LEU A 114 0.88 0.49 -2.42
CA LEU A 114 2.18 -0.16 -2.28
C LEU A 114 2.21 -1.43 -3.12
N THR A 115 3.36 -1.72 -3.70
CA THR A 115 3.58 -2.99 -4.39
C THR A 115 4.45 -3.88 -3.53
N PHE A 116 3.94 -5.07 -3.22
CA PHE A 116 4.67 -6.13 -2.53
C PHE A 116 5.03 -7.24 -3.51
N VAL A 117 6.17 -7.85 -3.31
CA VAL A 117 6.61 -9.06 -4.03
C VAL A 117 6.62 -10.21 -3.05
N VAL A 118 6.02 -11.34 -3.45
CA VAL A 118 6.05 -12.58 -2.68
C VAL A 118 7.38 -13.26 -2.91
N ILE A 119 8.04 -13.69 -1.84
CA ILE A 119 9.36 -14.32 -1.89
C ILE A 119 9.37 -15.68 -1.19
N ASP A 120 10.27 -16.56 -1.63
CA ASP A 120 10.60 -17.82 -0.95
C ASP A 120 11.66 -17.61 0.13
N LYS A 121 12.08 -18.70 0.79
CA LYS A 121 13.11 -18.70 1.84
C LYS A 121 14.49 -18.26 1.34
N GLU A 122 14.75 -18.36 0.05
CA GLU A 122 15.96 -17.91 -0.62
C GLU A 122 15.81 -16.48 -1.21
N HIS A 123 14.77 -15.74 -0.79
CA HIS A 123 14.42 -14.39 -1.22
C HIS A 123 14.16 -14.26 -2.73
N ARG A 124 13.77 -15.33 -3.42
CA ARG A 124 13.43 -15.30 -4.84
C ARG A 124 11.94 -15.04 -5.04
N PRO A 125 11.54 -14.20 -6.03
CA PRO A 125 10.12 -13.95 -6.31
C PRO A 125 9.39 -15.23 -6.74
N ILE A 126 8.27 -15.52 -6.08
CA ILE A 126 7.40 -16.66 -6.37
C ILE A 126 5.97 -16.20 -6.69
N ALA A 127 5.16 -17.11 -7.24
CA ALA A 127 3.79 -16.80 -7.65
C ALA A 127 2.91 -16.40 -6.46
N ALA A 128 2.21 -15.28 -6.58
CA ALA A 128 1.21 -14.85 -5.61
C ALA A 128 -0.13 -15.58 -5.84
N PRO A 129 -0.88 -15.94 -4.78
CA PRO A 129 -2.23 -16.48 -4.90
C PRO A 129 -3.15 -15.52 -5.64
N PRO A 130 -4.05 -16.01 -6.51
CA PRO A 130 -4.96 -15.15 -7.25
C PRO A 130 -5.91 -14.34 -6.36
N LEU A 131 -6.33 -13.16 -6.83
CA LEU A 131 -7.35 -12.34 -6.20
C LEU A 131 -8.69 -12.50 -6.92
N ARG A 132 -9.78 -12.64 -6.16
CA ARG A 132 -11.15 -12.72 -6.67
C ARG A 132 -12.01 -11.61 -6.07
N PRO A 133 -12.11 -10.44 -6.74
CA PRO A 133 -13.03 -9.38 -6.31
C PRO A 133 -14.49 -9.82 -6.46
N GLU A 134 -15.31 -9.63 -5.43
CA GLU A 134 -16.72 -10.05 -5.42
C GLU A 134 -17.66 -8.86 -5.49
N THR A 135 -17.47 -7.85 -4.63
CA THR A 135 -18.34 -6.68 -4.58
C THR A 135 -18.01 -5.66 -5.67
N GLU A 136 -18.95 -4.80 -6.01
CA GLU A 136 -18.75 -3.74 -7.01
C GLU A 136 -17.62 -2.77 -6.59
N ASP A 137 -17.48 -2.48 -5.29
CA ASP A 137 -16.39 -1.66 -4.79
C ASP A 137 -15.03 -2.36 -4.93
N GLU A 138 -14.95 -3.65 -4.70
CA GLU A 138 -13.73 -4.45 -4.91
C GLU A 138 -13.35 -4.51 -6.38
N LYS A 139 -14.32 -4.73 -7.29
CA LYS A 139 -14.11 -4.73 -8.74
C LYS A 139 -13.62 -3.36 -9.22
N ARG A 140 -14.22 -2.26 -8.73
CA ARG A 140 -13.78 -0.90 -9.03
C ARG A 140 -12.34 -0.66 -8.56
N ARG A 141 -11.99 -1.06 -7.33
CA ARG A 141 -10.62 -0.95 -6.80
C ARG A 141 -9.64 -1.78 -7.60
N TRP A 142 -10.02 -2.99 -7.97
CA TRP A 142 -9.20 -3.86 -8.82
C TRP A 142 -8.94 -3.23 -10.20
N GLY A 143 -9.96 -2.70 -10.87
CA GLY A 143 -9.82 -2.01 -12.15
C GLY A 143 -8.88 -0.80 -12.06
N ASN A 144 -9.05 0.04 -11.04
CA ASN A 144 -8.17 1.19 -10.79
C ASN A 144 -6.72 0.75 -10.50
N ALA A 145 -6.53 -0.34 -9.76
CA ALA A 145 -5.20 -0.90 -9.48
C ALA A 145 -4.54 -1.42 -10.76
N ALA A 146 -5.27 -2.10 -11.64
CA ALA A 146 -4.76 -2.56 -12.92
C ALA A 146 -4.23 -1.39 -13.79
N LEU A 147 -4.95 -0.24 -13.79
CA LEU A 147 -4.50 0.97 -14.48
C LEU A 147 -3.20 1.52 -13.88
N ARG A 148 -3.09 1.62 -12.55
CA ARG A 148 -1.85 2.07 -11.88
C ARG A 148 -0.69 1.14 -12.17
N VAL A 149 -0.88 -0.17 -12.11
CA VAL A 149 0.15 -1.17 -12.43
C VAL A 149 0.64 -1.01 -13.87
N LYS A 150 -0.28 -0.80 -14.83
CA LYS A 150 0.06 -0.55 -16.23
C LYS A 150 0.88 0.74 -16.39
N ALA A 151 0.45 1.83 -15.77
CA ALA A 151 1.15 3.13 -15.83
C ALA A 151 2.56 3.04 -15.23
N ARG A 152 2.74 2.38 -14.07
CA ARG A 152 4.06 2.16 -13.46
C ARG A 152 5.01 1.38 -14.38
N LYS A 153 4.51 0.34 -15.05
CA LYS A 153 5.32 -0.45 -15.99
C LYS A 153 5.75 0.40 -17.20
N GLN A 154 4.86 1.20 -17.74
CA GLN A 154 5.15 2.09 -18.86
C GLN A 154 6.20 3.14 -18.50
N LEU A 155 6.02 3.83 -17.36
CA LEU A 155 6.98 4.82 -16.87
C LEU A 155 8.37 4.24 -16.64
N ARG A 156 8.45 3.06 -15.99
CA ARG A 156 9.74 2.36 -15.79
C ARG A 156 10.41 2.01 -17.11
N GLY A 157 9.65 1.62 -18.14
CA GLY A 157 10.18 1.34 -19.49
C GLY A 157 10.73 2.59 -20.14
N GLN A 158 10.00 3.72 -20.07
CA GLN A 158 10.44 5.00 -20.62
C GLN A 158 11.73 5.51 -19.96
N VAL A 159 11.80 5.48 -18.63
CA VAL A 159 13.00 5.92 -17.87
C VAL A 159 14.22 5.06 -18.22
N LYS A 160 14.05 3.72 -18.32
CA LYS A 160 15.15 2.83 -18.72
C LYS A 160 15.66 3.13 -20.13
N ASN A 161 14.75 3.37 -21.08
CA ASN A 161 15.13 3.68 -22.46
C ASN A 161 15.85 5.04 -22.56
N ALA A 162 15.40 6.05 -21.83
CA ALA A 162 16.07 7.35 -21.76
C ALA A 162 17.49 7.23 -21.19
N ALA A 163 17.69 6.47 -20.11
CA ALA A 163 19.02 6.26 -19.52
C ALA A 163 19.99 5.49 -20.44
N HIS A 164 19.48 4.62 -21.33
CA HIS A 164 20.31 3.89 -22.30
C HIS A 164 20.67 4.75 -23.53
N SER A 165 19.88 5.77 -23.85
CA SER A 165 20.21 6.72 -24.94
C SER A 165 21.30 7.72 -24.54
N ASP A 166 21.34 8.14 -23.26
CA ASP A 166 22.36 9.05 -22.73
C ASP A 166 23.77 8.41 -22.67
N ASN A 167 23.85 7.13 -22.29
CA ASN A 167 25.10 6.36 -22.21
C ASN A 167 25.74 6.00 -23.60
N ARG A 168 25.11 6.36 -24.70
CA ARG A 168 25.66 6.11 -26.07
C ARG A 168 26.24 7.35 -26.74
N GLN A 169 26.26 8.48 -26.05
CA GLN A 169 26.76 9.75 -26.57
C GLN A 169 28.15 10.15 -25.99
N ASP A 170 28.68 9.33 -25.07
CA ASP A 170 30.05 9.39 -24.56
C ASP A 170 30.88 8.24 -25.17
#